data_43bdf28d6e41885b10a7ac904c386578
#
_entry.id   43bdf28d6e41885b10a7ac904c386578
#
_cell.length_a   1.000
_cell.length_b   1.000
_cell.length_c   1.000
_cell.angle_alpha   90.00
_cell.angle_beta   90.00
_cell.angle_gamma   90.00
#
_symmetry.space_group_name_H-M   'P 1'
#
loop_
_entity.id
_entity.type
_entity.pdbx_description
1 polymer ?
#
loop_
_entity_poly.entity_id
_entity_poly.type
_entity_poly.pdbx_seq_one_letter_code
_entity_poly.pdbx_strand_id
1 'polypeptide(L)'
;MQILTWEQSKKAEKYFNLAWEIAKNATCERSKCWCVIVKNDKIIWEWWNTPPHNLELQRRCTCDKNSYHRKVTDKTCCIHAEQRAIMDALRNHPEEIEGADLYFIRLDKEWNMSKAWKPYCTICSKMALDTWIKHFLLRHEEWIAQYDTEEYNLISYQYTE
;
A
#
# COMPACT_ATOMS: atom_id res chain seq x y z
N MET A 1 0.65 16.61 -5.87
CA MET A 1 0.14 15.51 -6.73
C MET A 1 0.42 15.83 -8.19
N GLN A 2 0.96 14.88 -8.92
CA GLN A 2 1.20 14.94 -10.34
C GLN A 2 0.47 13.79 -11.04
N ILE A 3 -0.27 14.08 -12.12
CA ILE A 3 -0.77 13.04 -13.02
C ILE A 3 0.39 12.66 -13.94
N LEU A 4 0.66 11.36 -14.07
CA LEU A 4 1.75 10.88 -14.91
C LEU A 4 1.46 11.11 -16.40
N THR A 5 2.48 11.45 -17.16
CA THR A 5 2.41 11.46 -18.64
C THR A 5 2.18 10.04 -19.17
N TRP A 6 1.83 9.92 -20.45
CA TRP A 6 1.63 8.62 -21.10
C TRP A 6 2.84 7.69 -20.95
N GLU A 7 4.06 8.19 -21.18
CA GLU A 7 5.28 7.38 -21.07
C GLU A 7 5.55 6.93 -19.63
N GLN A 8 5.38 7.83 -18.66
CA GLN A 8 5.52 7.54 -17.25
C GLN A 8 4.44 6.52 -16.79
N SER A 9 3.21 6.68 -17.25
CA SER A 9 2.12 5.75 -16.96
C SER A 9 2.40 4.35 -17.49
N LYS A 10 2.92 4.23 -18.70
CA LYS A 10 3.34 2.96 -19.29
C LYS A 10 4.39 2.23 -18.44
N LYS A 11 5.33 2.99 -17.89
CA LYS A 11 6.34 2.47 -16.97
C LYS A 11 5.72 2.03 -15.64
N ALA A 12 4.84 2.83 -15.08
CA ALA A 12 4.15 2.54 -13.82
C ALA A 12 3.20 1.34 -13.95
N GLU A 13 2.50 1.19 -15.08
CA GLU A 13 1.60 0.05 -15.35
C GLU A 13 2.32 -1.30 -15.25
N LYS A 14 3.59 -1.36 -15.62
CA LYS A 14 4.41 -2.58 -15.45
C LYS A 14 4.39 -3.05 -13.99
N TYR A 15 4.55 -2.13 -13.04
CA TYR A 15 4.57 -2.45 -11.61
C TYR A 15 3.17 -2.75 -11.09
N PHE A 16 2.15 -2.05 -11.56
CA PHE A 16 0.76 -2.34 -11.21
C PHE A 16 0.30 -3.70 -11.73
N ASN A 17 0.70 -4.11 -12.93
CA ASN A 17 0.35 -5.43 -13.49
C ASN A 17 1.05 -6.56 -12.74
N LEU A 18 2.32 -6.41 -12.38
CA LEU A 18 3.02 -7.36 -11.52
C LEU A 18 2.32 -7.46 -10.15
N ALA A 19 1.92 -6.32 -9.61
CA ALA A 19 1.16 -6.21 -8.38
C ALA A 19 -0.12 -7.04 -8.40
N TRP A 20 -0.86 -6.99 -9.48
CA TRP A 20 -2.12 -7.70 -9.62
C TRP A 20 -1.95 -9.23 -9.53
N GLU A 21 -0.94 -9.79 -10.19
CA GLU A 21 -0.67 -11.22 -10.11
C GLU A 21 -0.32 -11.67 -8.68
N ILE A 22 0.46 -10.86 -7.97
CA ILE A 22 0.92 -11.19 -6.62
C ILE A 22 -0.16 -10.90 -5.57
N ALA A 23 -1.02 -9.92 -5.77
CA ALA A 23 -2.10 -9.57 -4.84
C ALA A 23 -3.08 -10.73 -4.59
N LYS A 24 -3.17 -11.68 -5.50
CA LYS A 24 -3.96 -12.92 -5.35
C LYS A 24 -3.49 -13.76 -4.15
N ASN A 25 -2.25 -13.62 -3.74
CA ASN A 25 -1.70 -14.31 -2.56
C ASN A 25 -2.11 -13.67 -1.23
N ALA A 26 -2.74 -12.48 -1.24
CA ALA A 26 -3.18 -11.81 -0.04
C ALA A 26 -4.19 -12.66 0.74
N THR A 27 -3.91 -12.90 2.02
CA THR A 27 -4.73 -13.76 2.88
C THR A 27 -5.72 -12.99 3.75
N CYS A 28 -5.74 -11.65 3.70
CA CYS A 28 -6.76 -10.85 4.36
C CYS A 28 -8.12 -11.08 3.70
N GLU A 29 -9.13 -11.46 4.48
CA GLU A 29 -10.47 -11.76 3.96
C GLU A 29 -11.33 -10.51 3.73
N ARG A 30 -10.95 -9.39 4.32
CA ARG A 30 -11.69 -8.13 4.16
C ARG A 30 -11.30 -7.39 2.88
N SER A 31 -10.04 -7.45 2.49
CA SER A 31 -9.50 -6.71 1.36
C SER A 31 -8.19 -7.35 0.90
N LYS A 32 -8.00 -7.45 -0.39
CA LYS A 32 -6.77 -7.94 -1.01
C LYS A 32 -5.94 -6.75 -1.47
N CYS A 33 -4.87 -6.47 -0.76
CA CYS A 33 -3.98 -5.35 -1.07
C CYS A 33 -2.54 -5.82 -1.27
N TRP A 34 -1.82 -5.10 -2.10
CA TRP A 34 -0.43 -5.34 -2.38
C TRP A 34 0.33 -4.03 -2.55
N CYS A 35 1.59 -4.06 -2.19
CA CYS A 35 2.48 -2.93 -2.27
C CYS A 35 3.83 -3.38 -2.82
N VAL A 36 4.40 -2.60 -3.73
CA VAL A 36 5.77 -2.76 -4.19
C VAL A 36 6.55 -1.47 -3.99
N ILE A 37 7.80 -1.60 -3.60
CA ILE A 37 8.75 -0.50 -3.46
C ILE A 37 9.79 -0.65 -4.57
N VAL A 38 9.97 0.42 -5.32
CA VAL A 38 10.82 0.46 -6.52
C VAL A 38 11.86 1.56 -6.39
N LYS A 39 13.11 1.24 -6.67
CA LYS A 39 14.22 2.20 -6.73
C LYS A 39 15.00 2.00 -8.03
N ASN A 40 15.21 3.07 -8.79
CA ASN A 40 15.98 3.03 -10.04
C ASN A 40 15.52 1.89 -10.99
N ASP A 41 14.21 1.77 -11.19
CA ASP A 41 13.57 0.72 -12.00
C ASP A 41 13.74 -0.72 -11.51
N LYS A 42 14.34 -0.91 -10.34
CA LYS A 42 14.48 -2.21 -9.67
C LYS A 42 13.46 -2.31 -8.55
N ILE A 43 12.72 -3.43 -8.49
CA ILE A 43 11.92 -3.77 -7.33
C ILE A 43 12.88 -4.13 -6.20
N ILE A 44 12.79 -3.39 -5.10
CA ILE A 44 13.60 -3.67 -3.92
C ILE A 44 12.84 -4.51 -2.91
N TRP A 45 11.51 -4.32 -2.82
CA TRP A 45 10.66 -5.19 -2.02
C TRP A 45 9.20 -5.12 -2.44
N GLU A 46 8.46 -6.21 -2.11
CA GLU A 46 7.03 -6.30 -2.36
C GLU A 46 6.34 -7.15 -1.28
N TRP A 47 5.09 -6.84 -0.96
CA TRP A 47 4.30 -7.64 -0.04
C TRP A 47 2.80 -7.41 -0.18
N TRP A 48 2.03 -8.33 0.38
CA TRP A 48 0.58 -8.26 0.46
C TRP A 48 0.09 -8.23 1.91
N ASN A 49 -1.17 -7.84 2.12
CA ASN A 49 -1.74 -7.76 3.45
C ASN A 49 -2.11 -9.13 3.99
N THR A 50 -1.65 -9.43 5.19
CA THR A 50 -1.88 -10.69 5.90
C THR A 50 -2.12 -10.44 7.39
N PRO A 51 -2.66 -11.42 8.13
CA PRO A 51 -2.57 -11.40 9.59
C PRO A 51 -1.11 -11.24 10.05
N PRO A 52 -0.86 -10.77 11.28
CA PRO A 52 0.49 -10.68 11.83
C PRO A 52 1.26 -11.99 11.64
N HIS A 53 2.47 -11.88 11.08
CA HIS A 53 3.35 -13.02 10.76
C HIS A 53 2.68 -14.15 9.94
N ASN A 54 1.62 -13.83 9.21
CA ASN A 54 0.79 -14.78 8.47
C ASN A 54 0.20 -15.91 9.35
N LEU A 55 0.08 -15.66 10.65
CA LEU A 55 -0.46 -16.64 11.60
C LEU A 55 -1.99 -16.58 11.63
N GLU A 56 -2.63 -17.70 11.33
CA GLU A 56 -4.10 -17.78 11.33
C GLU A 56 -4.72 -17.44 12.69
N LEU A 57 -4.11 -17.85 13.80
CA LEU A 57 -4.53 -17.51 15.15
C LEU A 57 -4.51 -16.00 15.45
N GLN A 58 -3.80 -15.23 14.66
CA GLN A 58 -3.75 -13.76 14.76
C GLN A 58 -4.74 -13.06 13.83
N ARG A 59 -5.52 -13.80 13.06
CA ARG A 59 -6.54 -13.24 12.18
C ARG A 59 -7.63 -12.55 12.99
N ARG A 60 -7.94 -11.31 12.62
CA ARG A 60 -9.04 -10.51 13.21
C ARG A 60 -9.91 -9.82 12.16
N CYS A 61 -9.54 -9.94 10.89
CA CYS A 61 -10.27 -9.26 9.80
C CYS A 61 -11.68 -9.81 9.57
N THR A 62 -11.99 -10.98 10.11
CA THR A 62 -13.34 -11.58 10.12
C THR A 62 -14.16 -11.20 11.35
N CYS A 63 -13.53 -10.61 12.38
CA CYS A 63 -14.21 -10.25 13.61
C CYS A 63 -15.09 -9.02 13.45
N ASP A 64 -16.16 -8.93 14.23
CA ASP A 64 -16.96 -7.71 14.34
C ASP A 64 -16.12 -6.60 14.98
N LYS A 65 -16.00 -5.47 14.28
CA LYS A 65 -15.30 -4.28 14.78
C LYS A 65 -15.86 -3.76 16.11
N ASN A 66 -17.15 -3.93 16.33
CA ASN A 66 -17.81 -3.46 17.54
C ASN A 66 -17.48 -4.30 18.78
N SER A 67 -16.92 -5.50 18.61
CA SER A 67 -16.44 -6.33 19.72
C SER A 67 -15.16 -5.82 20.37
N TYR A 68 -14.50 -4.82 19.74
CA TYR A 68 -13.25 -4.25 20.21
C TYR A 68 -13.41 -2.80 20.65
N HIS A 69 -12.59 -2.39 21.61
CA HIS A 69 -12.57 -1.00 22.05
C HIS A 69 -12.05 -0.08 20.93
N ARG A 70 -12.83 0.96 20.59
CA ARG A 70 -12.58 1.86 19.43
C ARG A 70 -11.47 2.89 19.62
N LYS A 71 -10.80 2.93 20.77
CA LYS A 71 -10.04 4.10 21.22
C LYS A 71 -8.78 4.44 20.41
N VAL A 72 -8.15 3.51 19.70
CA VAL A 72 -6.81 3.77 19.16
C VAL A 72 -6.66 3.43 17.67
N THR A 73 -6.98 2.22 17.25
CA THR A 73 -6.82 1.74 15.87
C THR A 73 -7.86 0.68 15.57
N ASP A 74 -8.07 0.39 14.29
CA ASP A 74 -8.86 -0.75 13.89
C ASP A 74 -8.12 -2.06 14.26
N LYS A 75 -8.45 -2.60 15.43
CA LYS A 75 -7.88 -3.86 15.93
C LYS A 75 -8.21 -5.07 15.05
N THR A 76 -9.12 -4.92 14.12
CA THR A 76 -9.50 -5.96 13.16
C THR A 76 -8.78 -5.85 11.83
N CYS A 77 -7.92 -4.85 11.62
CA CYS A 77 -7.09 -4.77 10.42
C CYS A 77 -5.98 -5.83 10.44
N CYS A 78 -5.72 -6.39 9.28
CA CYS A 78 -4.47 -7.07 8.99
C CYS A 78 -3.29 -6.07 8.99
N ILE A 79 -2.07 -6.57 9.01
CA ILE A 79 -0.91 -5.72 8.67
C ILE A 79 -1.09 -5.28 7.22
N HIS A 80 -1.03 -3.98 6.96
CA HIS A 80 -1.18 -3.43 5.63
C HIS A 80 -0.02 -3.86 4.72
N ALA A 81 -0.28 -3.95 3.44
CA ALA A 81 0.73 -4.32 2.46
C ALA A 81 1.92 -3.35 2.48
N GLU A 82 1.63 -2.04 2.57
CA GLU A 82 2.63 -0.98 2.65
C GLU A 82 3.51 -1.09 3.90
N GLN A 83 2.89 -1.33 5.08
CA GLN A 83 3.63 -1.51 6.33
C GLN A 83 4.60 -2.68 6.22
N ARG A 84 4.13 -3.79 5.66
CA ARG A 84 4.94 -4.99 5.51
C ARG A 84 6.06 -4.81 4.49
N ALA A 85 5.77 -4.21 3.35
CA ALA A 85 6.77 -3.91 2.33
C ALA A 85 7.88 -3.00 2.88
N ILE A 86 7.51 -1.97 3.66
CA ILE A 86 8.48 -1.06 4.30
C ILE A 86 9.32 -1.81 5.34
N MET A 87 8.69 -2.59 6.23
CA MET A 87 9.43 -3.35 7.26
C MET A 87 10.42 -4.34 6.65
N ASP A 88 10.02 -5.02 5.60
CA ASP A 88 10.87 -6.01 4.94
C ASP A 88 11.95 -5.35 4.07
N ALA A 89 11.67 -4.19 3.44
CA ALA A 89 12.69 -3.41 2.76
C ALA A 89 13.75 -2.91 3.73
N LEU A 90 13.36 -2.37 4.90
CA LEU A 90 14.29 -1.94 5.94
C LEU A 90 15.16 -3.08 6.49
N ARG A 91 14.62 -4.30 6.53
CA ARG A 91 15.36 -5.48 7.00
C ARG A 91 16.40 -5.96 5.99
N ASN A 92 16.08 -5.91 4.70
CA ASN A 92 16.85 -6.59 3.65
C ASN A 92 17.62 -5.61 2.74
N HIS A 93 17.14 -4.37 2.60
CA HIS A 93 17.67 -3.34 1.69
C HIS A 93 17.59 -1.94 2.30
N PRO A 94 18.11 -1.73 3.54
CA PRO A 94 17.95 -0.47 4.25
C PRO A 94 18.54 0.73 3.50
N GLU A 95 19.60 0.51 2.73
CA GLU A 95 20.28 1.56 1.95
C GLU A 95 19.54 1.92 0.64
N GLU A 96 18.59 1.09 0.20
CA GLU A 96 17.89 1.30 -1.07
C GLU A 96 16.51 1.95 -0.88
N ILE A 97 15.96 2.01 0.33
CA ILE A 97 14.59 2.49 0.57
C ILE A 97 14.45 4.01 0.44
N GLU A 98 15.49 4.76 0.83
CA GLU A 98 15.48 6.22 0.72
C GLU A 98 15.31 6.67 -0.74
N GLY A 99 14.34 7.57 -0.97
CA GLY A 99 14.02 8.10 -2.30
C GLY A 99 13.39 7.08 -3.26
N ALA A 100 12.91 5.93 -2.75
CA ALA A 100 12.17 4.95 -3.54
C ALA A 100 10.73 5.40 -3.83
N ASP A 101 10.11 4.76 -4.81
CA ASP A 101 8.69 4.92 -5.17
C ASP A 101 7.89 3.74 -4.62
N LEU A 102 6.74 4.03 -4.00
CA LEU A 102 5.84 3.04 -3.45
C LEU A 102 4.57 2.96 -4.31
N TYR A 103 4.31 1.80 -4.86
CA TYR A 103 3.11 1.49 -5.64
C TYR A 103 2.14 0.68 -4.81
N PHE A 104 0.89 1.10 -4.76
CA PHE A 104 -0.15 0.42 -3.99
C PHE A 104 -1.33 0.05 -4.88
N ILE A 105 -1.81 -1.20 -4.75
CA ILE A 105 -3.08 -1.64 -5.34
C ILE A 105 -3.96 -2.35 -4.32
N ARG A 106 -5.24 -2.37 -4.67
CA ARG A 106 -6.27 -3.17 -4.03
C ARG A 106 -7.05 -3.94 -5.09
N LEU A 107 -7.45 -5.17 -4.79
CA LEU A 107 -8.36 -5.93 -5.64
C LEU A 107 -9.81 -5.78 -5.14
N ASP A 108 -10.74 -5.76 -6.07
CA ASP A 108 -12.16 -5.90 -5.80
C ASP A 108 -12.55 -7.37 -5.53
N LYS A 109 -13.85 -7.62 -5.40
CA LYS A 109 -14.37 -8.98 -5.15
C LYS A 109 -14.22 -9.90 -6.34
N GLU A 110 -14.16 -9.36 -7.53
CA GLU A 110 -13.98 -10.05 -8.81
C GLU A 110 -12.50 -10.23 -9.18
N TRP A 111 -11.58 -9.88 -8.26
CA TRP A 111 -10.12 -9.96 -8.44
C TRP A 111 -9.54 -9.01 -9.48
N ASN A 112 -10.26 -7.97 -9.86
CA ASN A 112 -9.74 -6.91 -10.71
C ASN A 112 -9.05 -5.84 -9.85
N MET A 113 -8.12 -5.09 -10.45
CA MET A 113 -7.57 -3.92 -9.80
C MET A 113 -8.68 -2.90 -9.55
N SER A 114 -8.98 -2.63 -8.29
CA SER A 114 -9.89 -1.54 -7.94
C SER A 114 -9.19 -0.19 -8.07
N LYS A 115 -9.97 0.83 -8.40
CA LYS A 115 -9.51 2.22 -8.39
C LYS A 115 -8.93 2.55 -7.02
N ALA A 116 -7.85 3.28 -7.00
CA ALA A 116 -7.37 3.86 -5.76
C ALA A 116 -8.35 4.93 -5.27
N TRP A 117 -8.51 5.01 -3.99
CA TRP A 117 -9.19 6.11 -3.33
C TRP A 117 -8.19 7.27 -3.14
N LYS A 118 -8.69 8.38 -2.60
CA LYS A 118 -7.80 9.44 -2.13
C LYS A 118 -6.86 8.89 -1.05
N PRO A 119 -5.68 9.49 -0.84
CA PRO A 119 -4.82 9.17 0.29
C PRO A 119 -5.61 9.13 1.61
N TYR A 120 -5.53 8.02 2.37
CA TYR A 120 -6.34 7.88 3.59
C TYR A 120 -5.61 7.25 4.78
N CYS A 121 -4.64 6.36 4.55
CA CYS A 121 -4.00 5.62 5.64
C CYS A 121 -2.84 6.43 6.26
N THR A 122 -3.13 7.14 7.35
CA THR A 122 -2.12 7.92 8.08
C THR A 122 -1.02 7.08 8.72
N ILE A 123 -1.25 5.79 9.00
CA ILE A 123 -0.22 4.88 9.55
C ILE A 123 0.80 4.57 8.46
N CYS A 124 0.33 4.16 7.28
CA CYS A 124 1.21 3.82 6.16
C CYS A 124 1.97 5.03 5.65
N SER A 125 1.29 6.18 5.54
CA SER A 125 1.93 7.41 5.06
C SER A 125 3.02 7.92 6.00
N LYS A 126 2.81 7.84 7.32
CA LYS A 126 3.85 8.20 8.31
C LYS A 126 5.06 7.27 8.22
N MET A 127 4.83 5.95 8.11
CA MET A 127 5.94 5.00 7.97
C MET A 127 6.75 5.27 6.70
N ALA A 128 6.07 5.53 5.58
CA ALA A 128 6.73 5.83 4.32
C ALA A 128 7.52 7.14 4.38
N LEU A 129 6.96 8.17 5.02
CA LEU A 129 7.63 9.46 5.19
C LEU A 129 8.86 9.33 6.11
N ASP A 130 8.74 8.60 7.20
CA ASP A 130 9.81 8.38 8.19
C ASP A 130 10.96 7.52 7.64
N THR A 131 10.68 6.74 6.60
CA THR A 131 11.68 5.92 5.88
C THR A 131 12.19 6.57 4.59
N TRP A 132 11.87 7.84 4.37
CA TRP A 132 12.34 8.64 3.22
C TRP A 132 11.91 8.07 1.86
N ILE A 133 10.82 7.30 1.79
CA ILE A 133 10.17 6.96 0.53
C ILE A 133 9.69 8.25 -0.12
N LYS A 134 10.06 8.45 -1.39
CA LYS A 134 9.85 9.73 -2.06
C LYS A 134 8.42 9.91 -2.56
N HIS A 135 7.87 8.89 -3.20
CA HIS A 135 6.55 9.01 -3.80
C HIS A 135 5.65 7.83 -3.47
N PHE A 136 4.34 8.12 -3.38
CA PHE A 136 3.26 7.17 -3.48
C PHE A 136 2.64 7.23 -4.87
N LEU A 137 2.47 6.08 -5.51
CA LEU A 137 1.78 5.96 -6.79
C LEU A 137 0.46 5.21 -6.61
N LEU A 138 -0.63 5.85 -7.05
CA LEU A 138 -1.97 5.31 -7.01
C LEU A 138 -2.55 5.24 -8.42
N ARG A 139 -3.17 4.10 -8.75
CA ARG A 139 -3.88 3.92 -10.00
C ARG A 139 -5.35 4.29 -9.82
N HIS A 140 -5.76 5.39 -10.44
CA HIS A 140 -7.15 5.80 -10.58
C HIS A 140 -7.79 5.17 -11.83
N GLU A 141 -9.03 5.51 -12.12
CA GLU A 141 -9.77 4.91 -13.23
C GLU A 141 -9.14 5.20 -14.60
N GLU A 142 -8.77 6.46 -14.85
CA GLU A 142 -8.28 6.94 -16.13
C GLU A 142 -6.82 7.41 -16.11
N TRP A 143 -6.20 7.51 -14.92
CA TRP A 143 -4.84 8.02 -14.77
C TRP A 143 -4.12 7.38 -13.59
N ILE A 144 -2.81 7.51 -13.59
CA ILE A 144 -1.96 7.21 -12.45
C ILE A 144 -1.51 8.53 -11.83
N ALA A 145 -1.71 8.66 -10.53
CA ALA A 145 -1.24 9.81 -9.76
C ALA A 145 0.01 9.45 -8.96
N GLN A 146 0.99 10.33 -9.02
CA GLN A 146 2.16 10.34 -8.17
C GLN A 146 2.01 11.45 -7.15
N TYR A 147 2.12 11.11 -5.89
CA TYR A 147 2.13 12.02 -4.76
C TYR A 147 3.54 12.05 -4.17
N ASP A 148 4.05 13.22 -3.87
CA ASP A 148 5.11 13.33 -2.88
C ASP A 148 4.63 12.75 -1.55
N THR A 149 5.48 12.04 -0.82
CA THR A 149 5.06 11.31 0.39
C THR A 149 4.61 12.26 1.50
N GLU A 150 5.21 13.45 1.61
CA GLU A 150 4.76 14.48 2.54
C GLU A 150 3.36 14.97 2.17
N GLU A 151 3.12 15.30 0.91
CA GLU A 151 1.80 15.69 0.40
C GLU A 151 0.77 14.57 0.64
N TYR A 152 1.12 13.31 0.34
CA TYR A 152 0.25 12.17 0.58
C TYR A 152 -0.14 12.08 2.06
N ASN A 153 0.84 12.25 2.97
CA ASN A 153 0.59 12.23 4.40
C ASN A 153 -0.35 13.37 4.83
N LEU A 154 -0.14 14.60 4.35
CA LEU A 154 -1.02 15.73 4.64
C LEU A 154 -2.47 15.49 4.16
N ILE A 155 -2.65 14.98 2.94
CA ILE A 155 -3.98 14.68 2.39
C ILE A 155 -4.66 13.56 3.18
N SER A 156 -3.91 12.57 3.66
CA SER A 156 -4.47 11.44 4.40
C SER A 156 -5.17 11.85 5.71
N TYR A 157 -4.79 12.96 6.32
CA TYR A 157 -5.49 13.52 7.50
C TYR A 157 -6.83 14.17 7.16
N GLN A 158 -7.02 14.58 5.90
CA GLN A 158 -8.23 15.25 5.45
C GLN A 158 -9.29 14.26 4.94
N TYR A 159 -8.95 12.96 4.93
CA TYR A 159 -9.88 11.95 4.47
C TYR A 159 -11.06 11.83 5.44
N THR A 160 -12.25 12.10 4.92
CA THR A 160 -13.55 11.88 5.59
C THR A 160 -14.38 10.97 4.70
N GLU A 161 -14.93 9.91 5.28
CA GLU A 161 -15.87 9.02 4.58
C GLU A 161 -17.16 9.75 4.18
#